data_ab963415d3a33571f8b6c3e35d90ca1c
#
_entry.id   ab963415d3a33571f8b6c3e35d90ca1c
#
_cell.length_a   1.000
_cell.length_b   1.000
_cell.length_c   1.000
_cell.angle_alpha   90.00
_cell.angle_beta   90.00
_cell.angle_gamma   90.00
#
_symmetry.space_group_name_H-M   'P 1'
#
loop_
_entity.id
_entity.type
_entity.pdbx_description
1 polymer ?
#
loop_
_entity_poly.entity_id
_entity_poly.type
_entity_poly.pdbx_seq_one_letter_code
_entity_poly.pdbx_strand_id
1 'polypeptide(L)'
;MANGTFDIQQTDAQLQAILNKIQPLVTTGSTAPLGFGYGVSETAGATAAKTVSITNTVLTPGGIIAVNFQNAFTASSPTLSANGSAAKPIKLYGNAMPMGKVHANTILVMYYDGTQFNVIGILSQTAAAPTGFVDLALPSGLLWCEHNIGATTPYEHGLYFSWGNVIGHAEGSGYDFSDAVYAETPGAALTGNIPVNGTYDPARHNMGAPCRLPTVGEFQELNSNCDSEWTDEDGVAGRRFTSRINGNTIFFTASGNYNGASLGRRGSSGYYWSSSYYSAADAYNMYFNSSGVNPAYDNLRRYGFTARAVQ
;
A
#
# COMPACT_ATOMS: atom_id res chain seq x y z
N MET A 1 -36.33 -4.00 -23.99
CA MET A 1 -35.60 -3.83 -22.72
C MET A 1 -34.13 -3.87 -23.07
N ALA A 2 -33.43 -2.75 -22.96
CA ALA A 2 -32.03 -2.66 -23.33
C ALA A 2 -31.19 -3.46 -22.32
N ASN A 3 -30.49 -4.50 -22.79
CA ASN A 3 -29.41 -5.12 -22.05
C ASN A 3 -28.34 -4.06 -21.82
N GLY A 4 -28.20 -3.60 -20.58
CA GLY A 4 -27.06 -2.80 -20.21
C GLY A 4 -25.79 -3.63 -20.37
N THR A 5 -25.04 -3.38 -21.41
CA THR A 5 -23.69 -3.87 -21.57
C THR A 5 -22.84 -3.20 -20.50
N PHE A 6 -22.33 -4.00 -19.59
CA PHE A 6 -21.31 -3.58 -18.64
C PHE A 6 -20.01 -3.46 -19.45
N ASP A 7 -19.66 -2.24 -19.86
CA ASP A 7 -18.39 -1.97 -20.54
C ASP A 7 -17.30 -1.84 -19.47
N ILE A 8 -16.66 -2.96 -19.17
CA ILE A 8 -15.50 -2.99 -18.30
C ILE A 8 -14.29 -2.74 -19.20
N GLN A 9 -13.91 -1.49 -19.34
CA GLN A 9 -12.72 -1.05 -20.08
C GLN A 9 -11.42 -1.31 -19.30
N GLN A 10 -11.36 -2.35 -18.50
CA GLN A 10 -10.10 -2.77 -17.90
C GLN A 10 -9.90 -4.25 -18.19
N THR A 11 -8.82 -4.53 -18.85
CA THR A 11 -8.24 -5.86 -19.02
C THR A 11 -7.75 -6.37 -17.68
N ASP A 12 -8.65 -6.48 -16.72
CA ASP A 12 -8.29 -6.98 -15.40
C ASP A 12 -8.40 -8.50 -15.46
N ALA A 13 -7.25 -9.17 -15.61
CA ALA A 13 -7.16 -10.62 -15.58
C ALA A 13 -7.75 -11.19 -14.28
N GLN A 14 -7.74 -10.41 -13.19
CA GLN A 14 -8.33 -10.79 -11.90
C GLN A 14 -9.86 -10.74 -11.97
N LEU A 15 -10.44 -9.72 -12.57
CA LEU A 15 -11.90 -9.64 -12.77
C LEU A 15 -12.38 -10.76 -13.68
N GLN A 16 -11.65 -11.05 -14.75
CA GLN A 16 -11.95 -12.17 -15.64
C GLN A 16 -11.82 -13.52 -14.92
N ALA A 17 -10.83 -13.67 -14.03
CA ALA A 17 -10.67 -14.87 -13.21
C ALA A 17 -11.82 -15.05 -12.21
N ILE A 18 -12.33 -13.96 -11.63
CA ILE A 18 -13.51 -13.97 -10.74
C ILE A 18 -14.77 -14.30 -11.55
N LEU A 19 -14.96 -13.66 -12.71
CA LEU A 19 -16.08 -13.93 -13.61
C LEU A 19 -16.08 -15.38 -14.10
N ASN A 20 -14.92 -15.94 -14.43
CA ASN A 20 -14.78 -17.33 -14.85
C ASN A 20 -15.07 -18.34 -13.71
N LYS A 21 -14.89 -17.95 -12.45
CA LYS A 21 -15.29 -18.76 -11.29
C LYS A 21 -16.79 -18.65 -10.98
N ILE A 22 -17.40 -17.52 -11.31
CA ILE A 22 -18.84 -17.27 -11.11
C ILE A 22 -19.68 -17.89 -12.22
N GLN A 23 -19.21 -17.91 -13.44
CA GLN A 23 -19.93 -18.39 -14.60
C GLN A 23 -20.45 -19.84 -14.49
N PRO A 24 -19.69 -20.81 -13.94
CA PRO A 24 -20.21 -22.16 -13.69
C PRO A 24 -21.34 -22.23 -12.65
N LEU A 25 -21.36 -21.29 -11.70
CA LEU A 25 -22.38 -21.21 -10.65
C LEU A 25 -23.72 -20.68 -11.18
N VAL A 26 -23.68 -19.92 -12.27
CA VAL A 26 -24.86 -19.33 -12.94
C VAL A 26 -25.50 -20.31 -13.95
N THR A 27 -24.72 -21.27 -14.48
CA THR A 27 -25.15 -22.16 -15.58
C THR A 27 -25.70 -23.51 -15.15
N THR A 28 -25.57 -23.89 -13.87
CA THR A 28 -26.12 -25.16 -13.37
C THR A 28 -27.56 -25.02 -12.90
N GLY A 29 -28.51 -24.94 -13.86
CA GLY A 29 -29.88 -25.44 -13.77
C GLY A 29 -30.72 -25.17 -12.53
N SER A 30 -30.42 -24.18 -11.69
CA SER A 30 -31.29 -23.77 -10.59
C SER A 30 -32.36 -22.82 -11.09
N THR A 31 -33.62 -23.16 -10.92
CA THR A 31 -34.80 -22.34 -11.26
C THR A 31 -35.02 -21.16 -10.30
N ALA A 32 -34.16 -20.96 -9.29
CA ALA A 32 -34.11 -19.75 -8.50
C ALA A 32 -33.14 -18.77 -9.13
N PRO A 33 -33.50 -17.50 -9.35
CA PRO A 33 -32.53 -16.51 -9.82
C PRO A 33 -31.45 -16.37 -8.75
N LEU A 34 -30.25 -16.96 -9.03
CA LEU A 34 -29.05 -16.63 -8.29
C LEU A 34 -28.82 -15.15 -8.50
N GLY A 35 -29.22 -14.33 -7.49
CA GLY A 35 -29.21 -12.89 -7.62
C GLY A 35 -27.76 -12.39 -7.69
N PHE A 36 -27.29 -12.09 -8.89
CA PHE A 36 -26.16 -11.14 -9.02
C PHE A 36 -26.78 -9.73 -9.02
N GLY A 37 -26.43 -8.95 -8.01
CA GLY A 37 -26.93 -7.58 -7.87
C GLY A 37 -25.78 -6.60 -7.72
N TYR A 38 -25.96 -5.41 -8.31
CA TYR A 38 -25.05 -4.28 -8.09
C TYR A 38 -25.81 -3.15 -7.40
N GLY A 39 -25.18 -2.52 -6.41
CA GLY A 39 -25.70 -1.35 -5.72
C GLY A 39 -24.61 -0.40 -5.26
N VAL A 40 -25.03 0.80 -4.88
CA VAL A 40 -24.14 1.83 -4.34
C VAL A 40 -24.56 2.13 -2.90
N SER A 41 -23.60 2.13 -1.98
CA SER A 41 -23.80 2.52 -0.59
C SER A 41 -23.15 3.87 -0.34
N GLU A 42 -23.96 4.86 0.02
CA GLU A 42 -23.53 6.22 0.39
C GLU A 42 -23.41 6.39 1.90
N THR A 43 -23.59 5.31 2.66
CA THR A 43 -23.53 5.35 4.13
C THR A 43 -22.18 5.89 4.60
N ALA A 44 -22.22 6.86 5.51
CA ALA A 44 -21.01 7.50 6.06
C ALA A 44 -20.01 6.48 6.63
N GLY A 45 -18.72 6.78 6.50
CA GLY A 45 -17.64 5.88 6.88
C GLY A 45 -17.69 5.43 8.34
N ALA A 46 -17.99 6.34 9.27
CA ALA A 46 -18.07 6.10 10.70
C ALA A 46 -19.31 5.28 11.13
N THR A 47 -20.30 5.10 10.25
CA THR A 47 -21.50 4.30 10.54
C THR A 47 -21.18 2.83 10.27
N ALA A 48 -21.24 1.98 11.30
CA ALA A 48 -20.97 0.55 11.17
C ALA A 48 -22.05 -0.16 10.32
N ALA A 49 -23.32 0.19 10.50
CA ALA A 49 -24.43 -0.38 9.73
C ALA A 49 -24.54 0.30 8.35
N LYS A 50 -24.01 -0.34 7.33
CA LYS A 50 -24.08 0.11 5.93
C LYS A 50 -25.43 -0.28 5.33
N THR A 51 -25.92 0.54 4.40
CA THR A 51 -27.17 0.27 3.67
C THR A 51 -26.91 0.30 2.17
N VAL A 52 -27.63 -0.54 1.43
CA VAL A 52 -27.61 -0.54 -0.03
C VAL A 52 -28.98 -0.92 -0.59
N SER A 53 -29.39 -0.26 -1.67
CA SER A 53 -30.51 -0.68 -2.49
C SER A 53 -29.99 -1.33 -3.78
N ILE A 54 -30.45 -2.55 -4.06
CA ILE A 54 -30.05 -3.35 -5.21
C ILE A 54 -31.29 -3.67 -6.02
N THR A 55 -31.39 -3.11 -7.20
CA THR A 55 -32.58 -3.27 -8.06
C THR A 55 -32.71 -4.71 -8.56
N ASN A 56 -33.92 -5.25 -8.56
CA ASN A 56 -34.28 -6.57 -9.09
C ASN A 56 -33.51 -7.76 -8.47
N THR A 57 -33.04 -7.61 -7.25
CA THR A 57 -32.32 -8.68 -6.54
C THR A 57 -33.04 -9.04 -5.25
N VAL A 58 -33.36 -10.31 -5.09
CA VAL A 58 -33.79 -10.89 -3.82
C VAL A 58 -32.57 -11.53 -3.17
N LEU A 59 -32.23 -11.07 -1.97
CA LEU A 59 -31.10 -11.61 -1.24
C LEU A 59 -31.45 -12.99 -0.66
N THR A 60 -30.94 -14.03 -1.29
CA THR A 60 -31.10 -15.43 -0.85
C THR A 60 -29.74 -16.03 -0.51
N PRO A 61 -29.66 -17.01 0.40
CA PRO A 61 -28.42 -17.77 0.61
C PRO A 61 -27.90 -18.34 -0.72
N GLY A 62 -26.61 -18.14 -1.01
CA GLY A 62 -25.99 -18.45 -2.29
C GLY A 62 -25.91 -17.27 -3.25
N GLY A 63 -26.59 -16.15 -2.97
CA GLY A 63 -26.54 -14.96 -3.81
C GLY A 63 -25.21 -14.21 -3.72
N ILE A 64 -24.81 -13.61 -4.84
CA ILE A 64 -23.61 -12.75 -4.94
C ILE A 64 -24.07 -11.33 -5.24
N ILE A 65 -23.54 -10.38 -4.47
CA ILE A 65 -23.77 -8.95 -4.70
C ILE A 65 -22.45 -8.20 -4.82
N ALA A 66 -22.42 -7.19 -5.66
CA ALA A 66 -21.34 -6.22 -5.74
C ALA A 66 -21.87 -4.87 -5.21
N VAL A 67 -21.20 -4.31 -4.22
CA VAL A 67 -21.59 -3.02 -3.62
C VAL A 67 -20.42 -2.06 -3.71
N ASN A 68 -20.66 -0.92 -4.37
CA ASN A 68 -19.73 0.21 -4.34
C ASN A 68 -19.97 1.03 -3.06
N PHE A 69 -19.01 1.04 -2.17
CA PHE A 69 -19.01 1.88 -0.98
C PHE A 69 -18.33 3.21 -1.28
N GLN A 70 -19.10 4.27 -1.42
CA GLN A 70 -18.57 5.61 -1.73
C GLN A 70 -17.73 6.20 -0.60
N ASN A 71 -17.93 5.74 0.64
CA ASN A 71 -17.19 6.19 1.81
C ASN A 71 -16.32 5.07 2.39
N ALA A 72 -15.09 5.38 2.78
CA ALA A 72 -14.19 4.46 3.45
C ALA A 72 -14.77 3.94 4.78
N PHE A 73 -14.43 2.71 5.17
CA PHE A 73 -14.87 2.15 6.45
C PHE A 73 -13.95 2.65 7.57
N THR A 74 -14.48 3.53 8.42
CA THR A 74 -13.80 4.04 9.62
C THR A 74 -14.41 3.51 10.92
N ALA A 75 -15.45 2.66 10.82
CA ALA A 75 -16.01 1.92 11.93
C ALA A 75 -15.52 0.47 11.93
N SER A 76 -15.37 -0.13 13.11
CA SER A 76 -15.05 -1.54 13.28
C SER A 76 -16.30 -2.42 13.05
N SER A 77 -16.05 -3.67 12.61
CA SER A 77 -17.09 -4.70 12.46
C SER A 77 -18.32 -4.24 11.66
N PRO A 78 -18.12 -3.75 10.42
CA PRO A 78 -19.24 -3.25 9.63
C PRO A 78 -20.26 -4.34 9.31
N THR A 79 -21.51 -3.93 9.20
CA THR A 79 -22.64 -4.76 8.78
C THR A 79 -23.27 -4.16 7.53
N LEU A 80 -24.01 -4.96 6.77
CA LEU A 80 -24.75 -4.50 5.58
C LEU A 80 -26.23 -4.89 5.67
N SER A 81 -27.09 -3.91 5.43
CA SER A 81 -28.52 -4.09 5.15
C SER A 81 -28.74 -3.89 3.65
N ALA A 82 -29.08 -4.95 2.93
CA ALA A 82 -29.42 -4.88 1.53
C ALA A 82 -30.96 -4.88 1.37
N ASN A 83 -31.50 -3.93 0.60
CA ASN A 83 -32.94 -3.79 0.32
C ASN A 83 -33.82 -3.75 1.60
N GLY A 84 -33.35 -3.09 2.66
CA GLY A 84 -34.08 -2.99 3.92
C GLY A 84 -34.09 -4.27 4.77
N SER A 85 -33.32 -5.28 4.40
CA SER A 85 -33.15 -6.49 5.23
C SER A 85 -32.48 -6.19 6.57
N ALA A 86 -32.59 -7.09 7.53
CA ALA A 86 -31.82 -6.99 8.77
C ALA A 86 -30.31 -6.93 8.45
N ALA A 87 -29.60 -6.00 9.09
CA ALA A 87 -28.15 -5.83 8.87
C ALA A 87 -27.37 -7.09 9.25
N LYS A 88 -26.50 -7.56 8.38
CA LYS A 88 -25.67 -8.76 8.53
C LYS A 88 -24.20 -8.42 8.50
N PRO A 89 -23.34 -9.13 9.26
CA PRO A 89 -21.91 -8.86 9.28
C PRO A 89 -21.25 -8.94 7.90
N ILE A 90 -20.30 -8.04 7.62
CA ILE A 90 -19.38 -8.16 6.49
C ILE A 90 -18.11 -8.85 6.99
N LYS A 91 -17.75 -9.96 6.38
CA LYS A 91 -16.60 -10.79 6.74
C LYS A 91 -15.55 -10.84 5.64
N LEU A 92 -14.29 -10.71 6.04
CA LEU A 92 -13.13 -10.92 5.17
C LEU A 92 -12.38 -12.15 5.68
N TYR A 93 -12.27 -13.21 4.84
CA TYR A 93 -11.67 -14.49 5.23
C TYR A 93 -12.23 -15.07 6.55
N GLY A 94 -13.55 -14.95 6.74
CA GLY A 94 -14.24 -15.45 7.95
C GLY A 94 -14.16 -14.54 9.18
N ASN A 95 -13.31 -13.51 9.17
CA ASN A 95 -13.15 -12.55 10.26
C ASN A 95 -13.99 -11.28 10.02
N ALA A 96 -14.23 -10.50 11.07
CA ALA A 96 -14.83 -9.17 10.90
C ALA A 96 -13.97 -8.32 9.95
N MET A 97 -14.63 -7.56 9.05
CA MET A 97 -13.90 -6.64 8.16
C MET A 97 -13.12 -5.64 8.99
N PRO A 98 -11.79 -5.54 8.81
CA PRO A 98 -10.98 -4.56 9.55
C PRO A 98 -11.34 -3.13 9.20
N MET A 99 -11.22 -2.24 10.17
CA MET A 99 -11.32 -0.80 9.96
C MET A 99 -10.21 -0.34 9.00
N GLY A 100 -10.54 0.60 8.09
CA GLY A 100 -9.58 1.12 7.10
C GLY A 100 -9.30 0.22 5.89
N LYS A 101 -9.80 -1.03 5.88
CA LYS A 101 -9.58 -1.97 4.76
C LYS A 101 -10.40 -1.62 3.51
N VAL A 102 -11.47 -0.89 3.66
CA VAL A 102 -12.34 -0.45 2.56
C VAL A 102 -12.18 1.07 2.41
N HIS A 103 -11.56 1.48 1.32
CA HIS A 103 -11.40 2.90 0.96
C HIS A 103 -12.67 3.44 0.28
N ALA A 104 -12.74 4.76 0.10
CA ALA A 104 -13.82 5.36 -0.66
C ALA A 104 -13.86 4.82 -2.10
N ASN A 105 -15.06 4.64 -2.65
CA ASN A 105 -15.31 4.09 -3.98
C ASN A 105 -14.80 2.64 -4.20
N THR A 106 -14.68 1.87 -3.12
CA THR A 106 -14.34 0.45 -3.20
C THR A 106 -15.59 -0.38 -3.49
N ILE A 107 -15.51 -1.26 -4.48
CA ILE A 107 -16.54 -2.26 -4.75
C ILE A 107 -16.15 -3.55 -4.03
N LEU A 108 -17.00 -4.00 -3.10
CA LEU A 108 -16.90 -5.33 -2.52
C LEU A 108 -17.79 -6.29 -3.29
N VAL A 109 -17.24 -7.36 -3.80
CA VAL A 109 -17.98 -8.52 -4.29
C VAL A 109 -18.15 -9.48 -3.13
N MET A 110 -19.40 -9.77 -2.76
CA MET A 110 -19.72 -10.53 -1.56
C MET A 110 -20.68 -11.67 -1.87
N TYR A 111 -20.44 -12.81 -1.25
CA TYR A 111 -21.34 -13.94 -1.20
C TYR A 111 -22.14 -13.91 0.09
N TYR A 112 -23.46 -14.03 -0.01
CA TYR A 112 -24.35 -14.10 1.14
C TYR A 112 -24.65 -15.58 1.50
N ASP A 113 -24.32 -16.02 2.73
CA ASP A 113 -24.52 -17.40 3.18
C ASP A 113 -25.83 -17.61 3.97
N GLY A 114 -26.65 -16.57 4.11
CA GLY A 114 -27.87 -16.56 4.92
C GLY A 114 -27.68 -15.88 6.28
N THR A 115 -26.44 -15.78 6.77
CA THR A 115 -26.11 -15.19 8.07
C THR A 115 -25.20 -13.99 7.99
N GLN A 116 -24.32 -13.95 6.98
CA GLN A 116 -23.32 -12.91 6.80
C GLN A 116 -22.94 -12.73 5.32
N PHE A 117 -22.29 -11.61 5.02
CA PHE A 117 -21.70 -11.32 3.71
C PHE A 117 -20.21 -11.64 3.74
N ASN A 118 -19.81 -12.65 2.99
CA ASN A 118 -18.41 -13.06 2.88
C ASN A 118 -17.79 -12.39 1.66
N VAL A 119 -16.77 -11.56 1.87
CA VAL A 119 -16.04 -10.88 0.78
C VAL A 119 -15.25 -11.90 -0.02
N ILE A 120 -15.51 -11.96 -1.31
CA ILE A 120 -14.83 -12.83 -2.29
C ILE A 120 -13.99 -12.02 -3.28
N GLY A 121 -14.18 -10.71 -3.33
CA GLY A 121 -13.39 -9.79 -4.14
C GLY A 121 -13.47 -8.37 -3.61
N ILE A 122 -12.35 -7.65 -3.66
CA ILE A 122 -12.25 -6.22 -3.36
C ILE A 122 -11.76 -5.57 -4.64
N LEU A 123 -12.65 -4.78 -5.27
CA LEU A 123 -12.33 -3.99 -6.44
C LEU A 123 -12.28 -2.54 -5.96
N SER A 124 -11.12 -2.11 -5.57
CA SER A 124 -10.93 -0.68 -5.33
C SER A 124 -11.01 0.01 -6.69
N GLN A 125 -12.02 0.86 -6.88
CA GLN A 125 -11.80 1.99 -7.78
C GLN A 125 -10.89 2.93 -6.98
N THR A 126 -9.61 2.64 -6.98
CA THR A 126 -8.64 3.62 -6.58
C THR A 126 -8.89 4.83 -7.48
N ALA A 127 -9.27 5.96 -6.89
CA ALA A 127 -8.85 7.22 -7.51
C ALA A 127 -7.41 6.96 -7.92
N ALA A 128 -7.10 7.15 -9.20
CA ALA A 128 -5.75 6.89 -9.69
C ALA A 128 -4.77 7.42 -8.65
N ALA A 129 -3.83 6.58 -8.25
CA ALA A 129 -2.88 6.97 -7.21
C ALA A 129 -2.39 8.38 -7.57
N PRO A 130 -2.27 9.32 -6.62
CA PRO A 130 -1.80 10.65 -6.93
C PRO A 130 -0.54 10.53 -7.77
N THR A 131 -0.38 11.41 -8.75
CA THR A 131 0.80 11.39 -9.64
C THR A 131 2.08 11.19 -8.81
N GLY A 132 2.91 10.24 -9.19
CA GLY A 132 4.13 9.89 -8.48
C GLY A 132 3.98 8.89 -7.33
N PHE A 133 2.80 8.26 -7.19
CA PHE A 133 2.56 7.19 -6.21
C PHE A 133 1.95 5.96 -6.88
N VAL A 134 2.29 4.79 -6.36
CA VAL A 134 1.74 3.49 -6.77
C VAL A 134 0.96 2.86 -5.64
N ASP A 135 -0.22 2.34 -5.97
CA ASP A 135 -0.99 1.46 -5.10
C ASP A 135 -0.58 0.01 -5.35
N LEU A 136 0.07 -0.60 -4.37
CA LEU A 136 0.42 -2.02 -4.40
C LEU A 136 -0.66 -2.91 -3.79
N ALA A 137 -1.80 -2.32 -3.41
CA ALA A 137 -2.92 -2.99 -2.71
C ALA A 137 -2.48 -3.78 -1.47
N LEU A 138 -1.45 -3.30 -0.77
CA LEU A 138 -0.95 -3.94 0.44
C LEU A 138 -1.98 -3.84 1.58
N PRO A 139 -1.92 -4.73 2.60
CA PRO A 139 -2.87 -4.74 3.71
C PRO A 139 -3.02 -3.40 4.44
N SER A 140 -1.96 -2.61 4.56
CA SER A 140 -2.01 -1.26 5.15
C SER A 140 -2.82 -0.26 4.30
N GLY A 141 -2.95 -0.51 2.99
CA GLY A 141 -3.56 0.42 2.04
C GLY A 141 -2.69 1.63 1.71
N LEU A 142 -1.41 1.62 2.10
CA LEU A 142 -0.47 2.70 1.82
C LEU A 142 -0.15 2.79 0.33
N LEU A 143 -0.04 4.01 -0.13
CA LEU A 143 0.52 4.35 -1.42
C LEU A 143 2.02 4.60 -1.27
N TRP A 144 2.81 4.03 -2.17
CA TRP A 144 4.27 4.18 -2.18
C TRP A 144 4.70 5.18 -3.24
N CYS A 145 5.56 6.12 -2.89
CA CYS A 145 6.12 7.03 -3.89
C CYS A 145 6.93 6.24 -4.93
N GLU A 146 6.74 6.55 -6.21
CA GLU A 146 7.42 5.84 -7.31
C GLU A 146 8.94 6.08 -7.33
N HIS A 147 9.38 7.21 -6.79
CA HIS A 147 10.79 7.62 -6.80
C HIS A 147 11.31 7.98 -5.40
N ASN A 148 12.63 8.02 -5.25
CA ASN A 148 13.30 8.42 -4.02
C ASN A 148 13.08 9.90 -3.71
N ILE A 149 13.17 10.30 -2.45
CA ILE A 149 13.07 11.73 -2.08
C ILE A 149 14.18 12.51 -2.77
N GLY A 150 13.81 13.60 -3.46
CA GLY A 150 14.70 14.42 -4.26
C GLY A 150 15.00 13.91 -5.67
N ALA A 151 14.38 12.79 -6.06
CA ALA A 151 14.37 12.28 -7.43
C ALA A 151 13.11 12.74 -8.17
N THR A 152 13.15 12.73 -9.50
CA THR A 152 12.03 13.06 -10.40
C THR A 152 11.57 11.85 -11.21
N THR A 153 12.39 10.80 -11.25
CA THR A 153 12.10 9.53 -11.93
C THR A 153 12.36 8.36 -10.99
N PRO A 154 11.76 7.18 -11.24
CA PRO A 154 12.02 5.96 -10.45
C PRO A 154 13.47 5.49 -10.46
N TYR A 155 14.25 5.91 -11.45
CA TYR A 155 15.61 5.43 -11.70
C TYR A 155 16.70 6.33 -11.10
N GLU A 156 16.34 7.51 -10.59
CA GLU A 156 17.27 8.39 -9.91
C GLU A 156 17.50 7.96 -8.46
N HIS A 157 18.72 8.13 -7.97
CA HIS A 157 19.07 7.73 -6.60
C HIS A 157 18.50 8.69 -5.54
N GLY A 158 18.18 9.93 -5.93
CA GLY A 158 17.66 10.96 -5.03
C GLY A 158 18.69 11.48 -4.04
N LEU A 159 18.21 11.93 -2.89
CA LEU A 159 19.02 12.48 -1.83
C LEU A 159 19.36 11.42 -0.77
N TYR A 160 20.49 11.62 -0.09
CA TYR A 160 20.95 10.82 1.04
C TYR A 160 20.71 11.60 2.34
N PHE A 161 20.23 10.91 3.35
CA PHE A 161 19.88 11.46 4.66
C PHE A 161 20.55 10.64 5.75
N SER A 162 21.05 11.28 6.81
CA SER A 162 21.23 10.60 8.09
C SER A 162 19.87 10.46 8.79
N TRP A 163 19.71 9.48 9.65
CA TRP A 163 18.42 9.16 10.25
C TRP A 163 17.88 10.29 11.14
N GLY A 164 16.64 10.71 10.90
CA GLY A 164 16.02 11.83 11.62
C GLY A 164 16.50 13.22 11.19
N ASN A 165 17.30 13.31 10.12
CA ASN A 165 17.66 14.59 9.49
C ASN A 165 16.79 14.81 8.24
N VAL A 166 16.20 15.98 8.14
CA VAL A 166 15.30 16.35 7.01
C VAL A 166 16.05 16.97 5.84
N ILE A 167 17.29 17.38 6.05
CA ILE A 167 18.13 17.95 4.99
C ILE A 167 18.83 16.80 4.29
N GLY A 168 18.49 16.61 3.02
CA GLY A 168 19.12 15.61 2.15
C GLY A 168 20.27 16.18 1.36
N HIS A 169 21.23 15.33 1.02
CA HIS A 169 22.45 15.70 0.32
C HIS A 169 22.58 14.90 -0.97
N ALA A 170 22.76 15.60 -2.08
CA ALA A 170 22.97 14.97 -3.38
C ALA A 170 24.35 14.27 -3.41
N GLU A 171 24.47 13.29 -4.29
CA GLU A 171 25.76 12.68 -4.60
C GLU A 171 26.78 13.74 -5.01
N GLY A 172 28.00 13.60 -4.50
CA GLY A 172 29.07 14.55 -4.80
C GLY A 172 28.96 15.91 -4.11
N SER A 173 27.96 16.11 -3.21
CA SER A 173 27.80 17.37 -2.47
C SER A 173 28.96 17.71 -1.53
N GLY A 174 29.83 16.74 -1.23
CA GLY A 174 30.91 16.89 -0.25
C GLY A 174 30.46 16.84 1.22
N TYR A 175 29.19 16.52 1.48
CA TYR A 175 28.70 16.38 2.86
C TYR A 175 29.31 15.16 3.54
N ASP A 176 29.67 15.32 4.80
CA ASP A 176 30.31 14.29 5.62
C ASP A 176 29.29 13.65 6.58
N PHE A 177 28.94 12.40 6.32
CA PHE A 177 28.08 11.57 7.18
C PHE A 177 28.85 10.94 8.35
N SER A 178 29.65 11.74 9.08
CA SER A 178 30.40 11.33 10.25
C SER A 178 29.62 11.48 11.56
N ASP A 179 30.10 10.86 12.65
CA ASP A 179 29.51 11.00 13.98
C ASP A 179 29.47 12.47 14.44
N ALA A 180 30.53 13.22 14.18
CA ALA A 180 30.64 14.62 14.57
C ALA A 180 29.57 15.49 13.90
N VAL A 181 29.35 15.29 12.59
CA VAL A 181 28.33 16.03 11.84
C VAL A 181 26.93 15.57 12.23
N TYR A 182 26.72 14.27 12.43
CA TYR A 182 25.44 13.73 12.86
C TYR A 182 24.99 14.27 14.23
N ALA A 183 25.92 14.43 15.18
CA ALA A 183 25.64 14.95 16.51
C ALA A 183 24.97 16.34 16.51
N GLU A 184 25.20 17.12 15.45
CA GLU A 184 24.61 18.45 15.27
C GLU A 184 23.23 18.41 14.59
N THR A 185 22.74 17.22 14.18
CA THR A 185 21.43 17.10 13.52
C THR A 185 20.30 16.88 14.52
N PRO A 186 19.05 17.27 14.20
CA PRO A 186 17.90 16.98 15.06
C PRO A 186 17.74 15.49 15.35
N GLY A 187 18.10 14.63 14.40
CA GLY A 187 18.01 13.18 14.54
C GLY A 187 18.81 12.61 15.69
N ALA A 188 19.96 13.21 16.03
CA ALA A 188 20.82 12.74 17.11
C ALA A 188 20.11 12.69 18.48
N ALA A 189 19.18 13.60 18.72
CA ALA A 189 18.43 13.71 19.99
C ALA A 189 17.26 12.71 20.10
N LEU A 190 16.91 11.99 19.02
CA LEU A 190 15.76 11.08 19.06
C LEU A 190 16.06 9.83 19.90
N THR A 191 15.12 9.50 20.79
CA THR A 191 15.14 8.30 21.65
C THR A 191 14.00 7.33 21.35
N GLY A 192 13.33 7.50 20.22
CA GLY A 192 12.21 6.68 19.74
C GLY A 192 12.02 6.87 18.23
N ASN A 193 10.94 6.33 17.70
CA ASN A 193 10.60 6.44 16.28
C ASN A 193 10.55 7.89 15.82
N ILE A 194 10.88 8.12 14.54
CA ILE A 194 10.73 9.45 13.94
C ILE A 194 9.25 9.87 14.02
N PRO A 195 8.94 11.01 14.65
CA PRO A 195 7.58 11.55 14.64
C PRO A 195 7.18 11.98 13.23
N VAL A 196 5.91 11.81 12.88
CA VAL A 196 5.38 12.23 11.57
C VAL A 196 5.21 13.75 11.55
N ASN A 197 6.33 14.46 11.44
CA ASN A 197 6.39 15.92 11.37
C ASN A 197 7.57 16.38 10.51
N GLY A 198 7.57 17.65 10.10
CA GLY A 198 8.62 18.21 9.25
C GLY A 198 9.97 18.47 9.94
N THR A 199 10.11 18.17 11.24
CA THR A 199 11.35 18.39 12.00
C THR A 199 12.32 17.21 11.85
N TYR A 200 11.80 15.98 11.80
CA TYR A 200 12.62 14.76 11.83
C TYR A 200 12.35 13.82 10.65
N ASP A 201 11.18 13.94 10.00
CA ASP A 201 10.78 13.09 8.89
C ASP A 201 11.11 13.74 7.55
N PRO A 202 12.13 13.24 6.81
CA PRO A 202 12.52 13.82 5.52
C PRO A 202 11.42 13.75 4.45
N ALA A 203 10.54 12.74 4.48
CA ALA A 203 9.43 12.67 3.54
C ALA A 203 8.41 13.77 3.83
N ARG A 204 8.03 13.96 5.09
CA ARG A 204 7.14 15.03 5.51
C ARG A 204 7.71 16.42 5.19
N HIS A 205 9.01 16.61 5.41
CA HIS A 205 9.67 17.89 5.17
C HIS A 205 9.73 18.25 3.69
N ASN A 206 10.16 17.29 2.86
CA ASN A 206 10.46 17.56 1.44
C ASN A 206 9.25 17.41 0.52
N MET A 207 8.23 16.64 0.91
CA MET A 207 7.07 16.33 0.07
C MET A 207 5.74 16.85 0.65
N GLY A 208 5.75 17.27 1.93
CA GLY A 208 4.54 17.76 2.59
C GLY A 208 3.62 16.65 3.11
N ALA A 209 2.47 17.06 3.68
CA ALA A 209 1.44 16.15 4.13
C ALA A 209 0.68 15.55 2.92
N PRO A 210 0.25 14.26 2.97
CA PRO A 210 0.36 13.31 4.07
C PRO A 210 1.65 12.46 4.10
N CYS A 211 2.63 12.74 3.24
CA CYS A 211 3.84 11.94 3.08
C CYS A 211 4.62 11.77 4.40
N ARG A 212 5.18 10.58 4.59
CA ARG A 212 6.06 10.21 5.71
C ARG A 212 7.03 9.10 5.31
N LEU A 213 8.03 8.84 6.12
CA LEU A 213 8.83 7.61 5.99
C LEU A 213 7.99 6.38 6.34
N PRO A 214 8.22 5.25 5.66
CA PRO A 214 7.66 3.96 6.07
C PRO A 214 8.28 3.51 7.40
N THR A 215 7.52 2.76 8.17
CA THR A 215 8.01 2.02 9.34
C THR A 215 8.72 0.74 8.90
N VAL A 216 9.45 0.10 9.82
CA VAL A 216 10.04 -1.24 9.57
C VAL A 216 8.95 -2.28 9.27
N GLY A 217 7.79 -2.19 9.94
CA GLY A 217 6.65 -3.08 9.69
C GLY A 217 6.08 -2.95 8.27
N GLU A 218 6.07 -1.75 7.71
CA GLU A 218 5.61 -1.50 6.34
C GLU A 218 6.61 -1.98 5.28
N PHE A 219 7.92 -1.92 5.54
CA PHE A 219 8.90 -2.62 4.70
C PHE A 219 8.77 -4.15 4.78
N GLN A 220 8.46 -4.69 5.97
CA GLN A 220 8.17 -6.12 6.12
C GLN A 220 6.89 -6.51 5.37
N GLU A 221 5.85 -5.67 5.42
CA GLU A 221 4.62 -5.86 4.66
C GLU A 221 4.89 -5.85 3.15
N LEU A 222 5.64 -4.87 2.63
CA LEU A 222 6.06 -4.81 1.24
C LEU A 222 6.76 -6.10 0.81
N ASN A 223 7.78 -6.53 1.58
CA ASN A 223 8.54 -7.74 1.27
C ASN A 223 7.70 -9.02 1.36
N SER A 224 6.70 -9.07 2.25
CA SER A 224 5.86 -10.26 2.45
C SER A 224 4.74 -10.39 1.41
N ASN A 225 4.31 -9.30 0.77
CA ASN A 225 3.17 -9.29 -0.15
C ASN A 225 3.57 -9.05 -1.62
N CYS A 226 4.86 -8.83 -1.89
CA CYS A 226 5.38 -8.67 -3.24
C CYS A 226 6.38 -9.78 -3.58
N ASP A 227 6.45 -10.14 -4.84
CA ASP A 227 7.61 -10.82 -5.39
C ASP A 227 8.69 -9.79 -5.66
N SER A 228 9.95 -10.12 -5.39
CA SER A 228 11.05 -9.19 -5.61
C SER A 228 12.16 -9.80 -6.46
N GLU A 229 12.62 -9.07 -7.44
CA GLU A 229 13.72 -9.48 -8.30
C GLU A 229 14.81 -8.42 -8.38
N TRP A 230 16.06 -8.85 -8.46
CA TRP A 230 17.18 -7.97 -8.81
C TRP A 230 17.18 -7.76 -10.32
N THR A 231 17.14 -6.51 -10.75
CA THR A 231 17.07 -6.17 -12.17
C THR A 231 17.79 -4.85 -12.45
N ASP A 232 17.93 -4.53 -13.72
CA ASP A 232 18.36 -3.22 -14.22
C ASP A 232 17.18 -2.57 -14.93
N GLU A 233 16.87 -1.34 -14.56
CA GLU A 233 15.84 -0.54 -15.21
C GLU A 233 16.44 0.81 -15.62
N ASP A 234 16.32 1.16 -16.88
CA ASP A 234 16.90 2.37 -17.48
C ASP A 234 18.42 2.52 -17.21
N GLY A 235 19.16 1.40 -17.19
CA GLY A 235 20.59 1.38 -16.91
C GLY A 235 20.96 1.52 -15.43
N VAL A 236 19.98 1.41 -14.53
CA VAL A 236 20.16 1.53 -13.07
C VAL A 236 19.85 0.20 -12.40
N ALA A 237 20.86 -0.40 -11.75
CA ALA A 237 20.65 -1.61 -10.96
C ALA A 237 19.80 -1.34 -9.73
N GLY A 238 18.95 -2.30 -9.40
CA GLY A 238 18.06 -2.19 -8.26
C GLY A 238 17.22 -3.43 -8.02
N ARG A 239 16.15 -3.25 -7.29
CA ARG A 239 15.21 -4.31 -7.02
C ARG A 239 13.78 -3.86 -7.33
N ARG A 240 13.09 -4.62 -8.21
CA ARG A 240 11.68 -4.47 -8.50
C ARG A 240 10.88 -5.30 -7.51
N PHE A 241 9.84 -4.70 -6.94
CA PHE A 241 8.82 -5.40 -6.17
C PHE A 241 7.52 -5.41 -6.98
N THR A 242 6.93 -6.59 -7.16
CA THR A 242 5.68 -6.79 -7.87
C THR A 242 4.62 -7.28 -6.89
N SER A 243 3.56 -6.52 -6.70
CA SER A 243 2.46 -6.90 -5.80
C SER A 243 1.81 -8.21 -6.27
N ARG A 244 1.69 -9.19 -5.36
CA ARG A 244 0.95 -10.44 -5.60
C ARG A 244 -0.56 -10.23 -5.60
N ILE A 245 -1.04 -9.03 -5.23
CA ILE A 245 -2.45 -8.71 -5.06
C ILE A 245 -3.01 -8.10 -6.35
N ASN A 246 -2.33 -7.06 -6.90
CA ASN A 246 -2.82 -6.34 -8.07
C ASN A 246 -1.85 -6.30 -9.25
N GLY A 247 -0.64 -6.86 -9.11
CA GLY A 247 0.37 -6.90 -10.17
C GLY A 247 1.14 -5.58 -10.39
N ASN A 248 0.81 -4.52 -9.66
CA ASN A 248 1.52 -3.25 -9.76
C ASN A 248 2.95 -3.40 -9.23
N THR A 249 3.86 -2.61 -9.79
CA THR A 249 5.29 -2.70 -9.50
C THR A 249 5.85 -1.41 -8.93
N ILE A 250 6.91 -1.54 -8.15
CA ILE A 250 7.72 -0.41 -7.69
C ILE A 250 9.20 -0.80 -7.76
N PHE A 251 10.04 0.13 -8.22
CA PHE A 251 11.47 -0.07 -8.34
C PHE A 251 12.23 0.70 -7.26
N PHE A 252 13.16 0.03 -6.60
CA PHE A 252 14.07 0.61 -5.61
C PHE A 252 15.50 0.53 -6.15
N THR A 253 16.14 1.68 -6.36
CA THR A 253 17.49 1.75 -6.91
C THR A 253 18.55 1.25 -5.92
N ALA A 254 19.59 0.60 -6.41
CA ALA A 254 20.78 0.23 -5.63
C ALA A 254 21.66 1.46 -5.39
N SER A 255 21.17 2.39 -4.58
CA SER A 255 21.78 3.71 -4.35
C SER A 255 23.08 3.66 -3.54
N GLY A 256 23.39 2.50 -2.92
CA GLY A 256 24.53 2.40 -2.00
C GLY A 256 24.31 3.17 -0.70
N ASN A 257 25.41 3.52 -0.03
CA ASN A 257 25.39 4.24 1.23
C ASN A 257 26.59 5.17 1.37
N TYR A 258 26.42 6.29 2.05
CA TYR A 258 27.53 7.09 2.55
C TYR A 258 27.96 6.65 3.94
N ASN A 259 29.29 6.56 4.14
CA ASN A 259 29.95 6.46 5.44
C ASN A 259 31.05 7.52 5.47
N GLY A 260 30.88 8.55 6.28
CA GLY A 260 31.65 9.77 6.16
C GLY A 260 31.39 10.43 4.79
N ALA A 261 32.40 10.90 4.12
CA ALA A 261 32.31 11.48 2.78
C ALA A 261 32.35 10.45 1.64
N SER A 262 32.45 9.15 1.95
CA SER A 262 32.64 8.10 0.95
C SER A 262 31.33 7.40 0.60
N LEU A 263 30.93 7.46 -0.69
CA LEU A 263 29.86 6.66 -1.24
C LEU A 263 30.36 5.25 -1.59
N GLY A 264 29.77 4.24 -0.96
CA GLY A 264 30.05 2.84 -1.23
C GLY A 264 28.85 2.09 -1.77
N ARG A 265 29.10 0.92 -2.37
CA ARG A 265 28.08 -0.10 -2.75
C ARG A 265 27.01 0.38 -3.74
N ARG A 266 27.16 1.53 -4.38
CA ARG A 266 26.29 1.99 -5.44
C ARG A 266 26.27 0.98 -6.58
N GLY A 267 25.09 0.70 -7.14
CA GLY A 267 24.90 -0.31 -8.18
C GLY A 267 24.94 -1.76 -7.69
N SER A 268 25.22 -2.00 -6.40
CA SER A 268 25.27 -3.36 -5.84
C SER A 268 24.39 -3.57 -4.61
N SER A 269 24.00 -2.50 -3.93
CA SER A 269 23.13 -2.59 -2.74
C SER A 269 22.24 -1.36 -2.61
N GLY A 270 21.04 -1.54 -2.08
CA GLY A 270 20.12 -0.47 -1.68
C GLY A 270 19.95 -0.43 -0.16
N TYR A 271 19.90 0.79 0.38
CA TYR A 271 19.67 1.08 1.79
C TYR A 271 18.62 2.19 1.89
N TYR A 272 17.51 1.93 2.56
CA TYR A 272 16.37 2.84 2.65
C TYR A 272 15.94 3.02 4.09
N TRP A 273 16.08 4.23 4.64
CA TRP A 273 15.68 4.50 6.02
C TRP A 273 14.20 4.22 6.27
N SER A 274 13.92 3.58 7.41
CA SER A 274 12.59 3.58 8.01
C SER A 274 12.46 4.66 9.07
N SER A 275 11.23 4.96 9.48
CA SER A 275 10.98 5.83 10.64
C SER A 275 11.21 5.13 11.99
N SER A 276 11.49 3.82 11.99
CA SER A 276 11.56 3.01 13.20
C SER A 276 12.93 3.10 13.86
N TYR A 277 12.90 3.40 15.15
CA TYR A 277 14.07 3.41 16.04
C TYR A 277 14.53 1.98 16.35
N TYR A 278 15.83 1.75 16.41
CA TYR A 278 16.40 0.48 16.90
C TYR A 278 17.14 0.69 18.23
N SER A 279 18.11 1.60 18.26
CA SER A 279 18.93 1.89 19.44
C SER A 279 19.41 3.34 19.44
N ALA A 280 20.15 3.73 20.48
CA ALA A 280 20.76 5.05 20.53
C ALA A 280 21.73 5.30 19.36
N ALA A 281 22.39 4.25 18.85
CA ALA A 281 23.34 4.34 17.75
C ALA A 281 22.74 3.99 16.40
N ASP A 282 21.74 3.11 16.34
CA ASP A 282 21.23 2.49 15.13
C ASP A 282 19.76 2.75 14.91
N ALA A 283 19.35 2.64 13.63
CA ALA A 283 17.95 2.70 13.22
C ALA A 283 17.65 1.63 12.16
N TYR A 284 16.38 1.21 12.09
CA TYR A 284 15.96 0.26 11.07
C TYR A 284 15.97 0.86 9.68
N ASN A 285 16.37 0.03 8.72
CA ASN A 285 16.32 0.31 7.30
C ASN A 285 15.96 -0.96 6.50
N MET A 286 15.42 -0.81 5.32
CA MET A 286 15.41 -1.88 4.34
C MET A 286 16.76 -1.94 3.67
N TYR A 287 17.36 -3.13 3.64
CA TYR A 287 18.58 -3.45 2.90
C TYR A 287 18.30 -4.48 1.82
N PHE A 288 18.90 -4.33 0.65
CA PHE A 288 18.86 -5.36 -0.38
C PHE A 288 20.12 -5.34 -1.25
N ASN A 289 20.36 -6.49 -1.90
CA ASN A 289 21.37 -6.67 -2.94
C ASN A 289 20.86 -7.73 -3.95
N SER A 290 21.73 -8.23 -4.83
CA SER A 290 21.37 -9.28 -5.79
C SER A 290 20.94 -10.60 -5.14
N SER A 291 21.35 -10.87 -3.91
CA SER A 291 21.06 -12.13 -3.21
C SER A 291 19.72 -12.10 -2.47
N GLY A 292 19.20 -10.94 -2.09
CA GLY A 292 17.93 -10.86 -1.36
C GLY A 292 17.61 -9.51 -0.74
N VAL A 293 16.55 -9.51 0.07
CA VAL A 293 16.02 -8.36 0.81
C VAL A 293 16.03 -8.66 2.30
N ASN A 294 16.52 -7.74 3.11
CA ASN A 294 16.28 -7.69 4.54
C ASN A 294 15.48 -6.43 4.85
N PRO A 295 14.16 -6.52 5.11
CA PRO A 295 13.30 -5.37 5.35
C PRO A 295 13.44 -4.77 6.76
N ALA A 296 14.22 -5.42 7.65
CA ALA A 296 14.39 -5.03 9.04
C ALA A 296 15.87 -5.08 9.45
N TYR A 297 16.73 -4.57 8.57
CA TYR A 297 18.16 -4.42 8.87
C TYR A 297 18.39 -3.17 9.71
N ASP A 298 19.43 -3.14 10.53
CA ASP A 298 19.81 -1.98 11.33
C ASP A 298 21.19 -1.45 10.93
N ASN A 299 21.36 -0.14 11.03
CA ASN A 299 22.61 0.52 10.72
C ASN A 299 22.78 1.80 11.54
N LEU A 300 24.03 2.24 11.65
CA LEU A 300 24.39 3.48 12.32
C LEU A 300 23.60 4.67 11.75
N ARG A 301 22.91 5.39 12.62
CA ARG A 301 22.00 6.50 12.29
C ARG A 301 22.67 7.63 11.51
N ARG A 302 24.00 7.78 11.64
CA ARG A 302 24.78 8.76 10.90
C ARG A 302 24.97 8.45 9.41
N TYR A 303 24.82 7.19 8.99
CA TYR A 303 25.02 6.83 7.58
C TYR A 303 24.05 7.59 6.66
N GLY A 304 24.54 7.94 5.46
CA GLY A 304 23.72 8.52 4.44
C GLY A 304 23.01 7.45 3.61
N PHE A 305 21.72 7.28 3.81
CA PHE A 305 20.88 6.38 3.02
C PHE A 305 19.82 7.17 2.27
N THR A 306 19.33 6.60 1.19
CA THR A 306 18.17 7.16 0.51
C THR A 306 16.88 6.91 1.29
N ALA A 307 15.82 7.59 0.89
CA ALA A 307 14.52 7.47 1.54
C ALA A 307 13.41 7.42 0.50
N ARG A 308 12.37 6.64 0.79
CA ARG A 308 11.17 6.50 -0.01
C ARG A 308 9.97 6.88 0.83
N ALA A 309 9.10 7.72 0.29
CA ALA A 309 7.90 8.16 0.99
C ALA A 309 6.73 7.16 0.82
N VAL A 310 5.85 7.16 1.83
CA VAL A 310 4.51 6.56 1.78
C VAL A 310 3.47 7.60 2.19
N GLN A 311 2.20 7.39 1.79
CA GLN A 311 1.06 8.19 2.25
C GLN A 311 -0.21 7.34 2.43
#